data_6bbb50e0e622b111fd37433eb6b2e22a
#
_entry.id   6bbb50e0e622b111fd37433eb6b2e22a
#
_cell.length_a   1.000
_cell.length_b   1.000
_cell.length_c   1.000
_cell.angle_alpha   90.00
_cell.angle_beta   90.00
_cell.angle_gamma   90.00
#
_symmetry.space_group_name_H-M   'P 1'
#
loop_
_entity.id
_entity.type
_entity.pdbx_description
1 polymer ?
#
loop_
_entity_poly.entity_id
_entity_poly.type
_entity_poly.pdbx_seq_one_letter_code
_entity_poly.pdbx_strand_id
1 'polypeptide(L)'
;MLGHQKGRDTKENVVRNFGMAKPGGYRKALRLMQHANRFALPILTFIDTPGAYAGLKAEEQGQGEAIARNLREMFGLKVPIVATVIGEGGSGGALGIGVADRLLMFEHSVYTVASPEACASILWRDAAKAPEAASALKITGKDLLKLGIIDEVLPEPSGGNNWAPLDAGNTLKEAIEKHLNALLQMSEDQLIEERYKKFRVLGKFIEANNIEEIYSEIPQKTE
;
A
#
# COMPACT_ATOMS: atom_id res chain seq x y z
N MET A 1 -2.29 -2.24 -16.37
CA MET A 1 -1.48 -1.46 -15.41
C MET A 1 -2.29 -0.28 -14.92
N LEU A 2 -2.19 0.04 -13.64
CA LEU A 2 -2.87 1.13 -12.93
C LEU A 2 -1.85 1.82 -12.03
N GLY A 3 -1.98 3.12 -11.80
CA GLY A 3 -1.04 3.81 -10.92
C GLY A 3 -1.50 5.21 -10.57
N HIS A 4 -0.93 5.74 -9.50
CA HIS A 4 -1.03 7.15 -9.17
C HIS A 4 -0.17 7.98 -10.14
N GLN A 5 -0.58 9.21 -10.38
CA GLN A 5 0.15 10.13 -11.23
C GLN A 5 0.51 11.39 -10.45
N LYS A 6 1.79 11.56 -10.18
CA LYS A 6 2.36 12.84 -9.73
C LYS A 6 2.79 13.70 -10.93
N GLY A 7 3.02 14.97 -10.69
CA GLY A 7 3.59 15.89 -11.67
C GLY A 7 5.11 15.88 -11.69
N ARG A 8 5.69 16.41 -12.75
CA ARG A 8 7.14 16.59 -12.90
C ARG A 8 7.65 17.90 -12.32
N ASP A 9 6.75 18.85 -12.11
CA ASP A 9 7.01 20.14 -11.50
C ASP A 9 5.86 20.54 -10.56
N THR A 10 6.00 21.65 -9.86
CA THR A 10 5.00 22.16 -8.91
C THR A 10 3.64 22.41 -9.57
N LYS A 11 3.62 22.98 -10.77
CA LYS A 11 2.39 23.31 -11.51
C LYS A 11 1.63 22.03 -11.87
N GLU A 12 2.33 21.04 -12.40
CA GLU A 12 1.73 19.75 -12.73
C GLU A 12 1.29 19.01 -11.46
N ASN A 13 2.08 19.05 -10.38
CA ASN A 13 1.69 18.45 -9.10
C ASN A 13 0.37 19.03 -8.56
N VAL A 14 0.17 20.35 -8.67
CA VAL A 14 -1.12 20.96 -8.28
C VAL A 14 -2.27 20.43 -9.13
N VAL A 15 -2.09 20.31 -10.44
CA VAL A 15 -3.10 19.76 -11.36
C VAL A 15 -3.42 18.29 -11.03
N ARG A 16 -2.41 17.51 -10.63
CA ARG A 16 -2.53 16.09 -10.25
C ARG A 16 -2.92 15.86 -8.79
N ASN A 17 -3.22 16.91 -8.02
CA ASN A 17 -3.45 16.85 -6.58
C ASN A 17 -2.30 16.12 -5.84
N PHE A 18 -1.05 16.30 -6.25
CA PHE A 18 0.12 15.64 -5.66
C PHE A 18 0.04 14.10 -5.65
N GLY A 19 -0.63 13.51 -6.61
CA GLY A 19 -0.88 12.06 -6.66
C GLY A 19 -2.06 11.59 -5.81
N MET A 20 -2.75 12.48 -5.11
CA MET A 20 -3.92 12.13 -4.29
C MET A 20 -5.16 11.94 -5.18
N ALA A 21 -5.59 10.70 -5.31
CA ALA A 21 -6.74 10.36 -6.13
C ALA A 21 -8.06 10.81 -5.48
N LYS A 22 -8.98 11.29 -6.31
CA LYS A 22 -10.39 11.55 -5.94
C LYS A 22 -11.23 10.28 -6.10
N PRO A 23 -12.49 10.22 -5.60
CA PRO A 23 -13.35 9.03 -5.69
C PRO A 23 -13.49 8.46 -7.09
N GLY A 24 -13.58 9.33 -8.10
CA GLY A 24 -13.62 8.92 -9.50
C GLY A 24 -12.38 8.14 -9.96
N GLY A 25 -11.21 8.42 -9.39
CA GLY A 25 -9.97 7.68 -9.67
C GLY A 25 -10.06 6.24 -9.15
N TYR A 26 -10.50 6.03 -7.91
CA TYR A 26 -10.68 4.70 -7.33
C TYR A 26 -11.75 3.89 -8.06
N ARG A 27 -12.90 4.52 -8.40
CA ARG A 27 -13.95 3.85 -9.19
C ARG A 27 -13.47 3.47 -10.59
N LYS A 28 -12.66 4.33 -11.23
CA LYS A 28 -12.03 4.01 -12.51
C LYS A 28 -11.06 2.84 -12.37
N ALA A 29 -10.23 2.82 -11.33
CA ALA A 29 -9.32 1.72 -11.06
C ALA A 29 -10.08 0.41 -10.87
N LEU A 30 -11.14 0.39 -10.05
CA LEU A 30 -11.97 -0.79 -9.84
C LEU A 30 -12.57 -1.32 -11.14
N ARG A 31 -13.16 -0.42 -11.95
CA ARG A 31 -13.74 -0.81 -13.24
C ARG A 31 -12.70 -1.48 -14.15
N LEU A 32 -11.47 -0.98 -14.16
CA LEU A 32 -10.39 -1.58 -14.97
C LEU A 32 -9.88 -2.90 -14.37
N MET A 33 -9.83 -3.04 -13.04
CA MET A 33 -9.48 -4.29 -12.38
C MET A 33 -10.54 -5.38 -12.64
N GLN A 34 -11.83 -5.03 -12.56
CA GLN A 34 -12.92 -5.95 -12.91
C GLN A 34 -12.88 -6.34 -14.38
N HIS A 35 -12.52 -5.41 -15.27
CA HIS A 35 -12.31 -5.71 -16.68
C HIS A 35 -11.14 -6.69 -16.88
N ALA A 36 -10.00 -6.45 -16.23
CA ALA A 36 -8.86 -7.36 -16.26
C ALA A 36 -9.23 -8.76 -15.75
N ASN A 37 -9.97 -8.84 -14.64
CA ASN A 37 -10.47 -10.10 -14.09
C ASN A 37 -11.36 -10.86 -15.08
N ARG A 38 -12.25 -10.16 -15.77
CA ARG A 38 -13.15 -10.77 -16.78
C ARG A 38 -12.41 -11.37 -17.97
N PHE A 39 -11.27 -10.78 -18.34
CA PHE A 39 -10.45 -11.23 -19.48
C PHE A 39 -9.20 -12.00 -19.07
N ALA A 40 -9.15 -12.49 -17.82
CA ALA A 40 -8.02 -13.23 -17.27
C ALA A 40 -6.65 -12.52 -17.44
N LEU A 41 -6.64 -11.18 -17.34
CA LEU A 41 -5.43 -10.37 -17.47
C LEU A 41 -4.86 -10.07 -16.10
N PRO A 42 -3.54 -10.28 -15.86
CA PRO A 42 -2.87 -9.88 -14.63
C PRO A 42 -2.98 -8.38 -14.37
N ILE A 43 -3.01 -8.00 -13.10
CA ILE A 43 -3.12 -6.61 -12.66
C ILE A 43 -1.79 -6.18 -12.06
N LEU A 44 -1.24 -5.09 -12.57
CA LEU A 44 -0.09 -4.42 -11.99
C LEU A 44 -0.52 -3.04 -11.49
N THR A 45 -0.23 -2.75 -10.21
CA THR A 45 -0.54 -1.45 -9.61
C THR A 45 0.74 -0.77 -9.14
N PHE A 46 0.84 0.55 -9.39
CA PHE A 46 1.96 1.39 -8.98
C PHE A 46 1.48 2.45 -8.01
N ILE A 47 2.00 2.40 -6.80
CA ILE A 47 1.57 3.24 -5.69
C ILE A 47 2.57 4.38 -5.51
N ASP A 48 2.10 5.62 -5.69
CA ASP A 48 2.87 6.82 -5.42
C ASP A 48 1.92 7.97 -5.04
N THR A 49 1.49 7.96 -3.78
CA THR A 49 0.55 8.93 -3.23
C THR A 49 0.81 9.18 -1.74
N PRO A 50 0.76 10.42 -1.26
CA PRO A 50 0.77 10.71 0.18
C PRO A 50 -0.54 10.27 0.87
N GLY A 51 -1.61 10.01 0.12
CA GLY A 51 -2.91 9.60 0.64
C GLY A 51 -4.04 9.81 -0.37
N ALA A 52 -5.26 9.55 0.06
CA ALA A 52 -6.45 9.91 -0.70
C ALA A 52 -6.72 11.41 -0.59
N TYR A 53 -7.26 12.03 -1.64
CA TYR A 53 -7.61 13.45 -1.60
C TYR A 53 -8.69 13.74 -0.55
N ALA A 54 -8.38 14.59 0.43
CA ALA A 54 -9.20 14.89 1.60
C ALA A 54 -9.97 16.23 1.47
N GLY A 55 -10.48 16.54 0.28
CA GLY A 55 -11.27 17.76 0.05
C GLY A 55 -12.77 17.53 0.22
N LEU A 56 -13.53 18.60 0.55
CA LEU A 56 -14.98 18.55 0.73
C LEU A 56 -15.72 17.82 -0.41
N LYS A 57 -15.39 18.15 -1.65
CA LYS A 57 -15.99 17.48 -2.82
C LYS A 57 -15.68 15.99 -2.91
N ALA A 58 -14.53 15.55 -2.40
CA ALA A 58 -14.22 14.13 -2.37
C ALA A 58 -15.06 13.41 -1.32
N GLU A 59 -15.27 14.04 -0.17
CA GLU A 59 -16.17 13.54 0.87
C GLU A 59 -17.62 13.43 0.36
N GLU A 60 -18.16 14.49 -0.23
CA GLU A 60 -19.48 14.51 -0.86
C GLU A 60 -19.65 13.42 -1.92
N GLN A 61 -18.59 13.08 -2.64
CA GLN A 61 -18.59 12.07 -3.69
C GLN A 61 -18.29 10.65 -3.19
N GLY A 62 -18.15 10.45 -1.87
CA GLY A 62 -17.97 9.16 -1.24
C GLY A 62 -16.54 8.61 -1.37
N GLN A 63 -15.52 9.38 -0.92
CA GLN A 63 -14.12 8.96 -0.95
C GLN A 63 -13.89 7.66 -0.16
N GLY A 64 -14.41 7.60 1.07
CA GLY A 64 -14.28 6.41 1.92
C GLY A 64 -14.95 5.18 1.30
N GLU A 65 -16.16 5.33 0.74
CA GLU A 65 -16.86 4.24 0.04
C GLU A 65 -16.08 3.73 -1.16
N ALA A 66 -15.55 4.64 -1.97
CA ALA A 66 -14.82 4.26 -3.17
C ALA A 66 -13.56 3.44 -2.84
N ILE A 67 -12.84 3.81 -1.78
CA ILE A 67 -11.68 3.06 -1.28
C ILE A 67 -12.11 1.71 -0.69
N ALA A 68 -13.08 1.71 0.22
CA ALA A 68 -13.55 0.50 0.89
C ALA A 68 -14.07 -0.55 -0.12
N ARG A 69 -14.78 -0.10 -1.15
CA ARG A 69 -15.23 -0.96 -2.23
C ARG A 69 -14.07 -1.58 -3.00
N ASN A 70 -13.04 -0.80 -3.33
CA ASN A 70 -11.84 -1.34 -3.98
C ASN A 70 -11.19 -2.41 -3.13
N LEU A 71 -10.98 -2.16 -1.83
CA LEU A 71 -10.41 -3.13 -0.89
C LEU A 71 -11.19 -4.45 -0.94
N ARG A 72 -12.51 -4.39 -0.76
CA ARG A 72 -13.37 -5.57 -0.76
C ARG A 72 -13.29 -6.34 -2.09
N GLU A 73 -13.43 -5.65 -3.20
CA GLU A 73 -13.48 -6.29 -4.52
C GLU A 73 -12.12 -6.88 -4.91
N MET A 74 -11.01 -6.24 -4.56
CA MET A 74 -9.66 -6.74 -4.87
C MET A 74 -9.37 -8.08 -4.21
N PHE A 75 -9.92 -8.37 -3.02
CA PHE A 75 -9.78 -9.69 -2.41
C PHE A 75 -10.39 -10.81 -3.24
N GLY A 76 -11.48 -10.55 -3.97
CA GLY A 76 -12.20 -11.53 -4.77
C GLY A 76 -11.74 -11.65 -6.24
N LEU A 77 -10.75 -10.88 -6.69
CA LEU A 77 -10.25 -10.97 -8.06
C LEU A 77 -9.49 -12.28 -8.27
N LYS A 78 -9.79 -12.96 -9.36
CA LYS A 78 -9.31 -14.30 -9.71
C LYS A 78 -8.03 -14.30 -10.54
N VAL A 79 -7.43 -13.13 -10.75
CA VAL A 79 -6.21 -12.94 -11.53
C VAL A 79 -5.06 -12.51 -10.62
N PRO A 80 -3.79 -12.77 -11.01
CA PRO A 80 -2.63 -12.28 -10.29
C PRO A 80 -2.64 -10.75 -10.13
N ILE A 81 -2.32 -10.28 -8.94
CA ILE A 81 -2.16 -8.86 -8.62
C ILE A 81 -0.78 -8.64 -8.02
N VAL A 82 0.03 -7.82 -8.69
CA VAL A 82 1.32 -7.36 -8.18
C VAL A 82 1.24 -5.84 -7.98
N ALA A 83 1.41 -5.40 -6.75
CA ALA A 83 1.47 -3.99 -6.39
C ALA A 83 2.91 -3.58 -6.09
N THR A 84 3.30 -2.37 -6.45
CA THR A 84 4.62 -1.83 -6.14
C THR A 84 4.51 -0.41 -5.60
N VAL A 85 5.09 -0.18 -4.42
CA VAL A 85 5.30 1.17 -3.90
C VAL A 85 6.55 1.75 -4.54
N ILE A 86 6.37 2.76 -5.39
CA ILE A 86 7.47 3.35 -6.18
C ILE A 86 7.98 4.68 -5.63
N GLY A 87 7.35 5.19 -4.56
CA GLY A 87 7.71 6.41 -3.88
C GLY A 87 6.98 6.49 -2.54
N GLU A 88 5.80 7.10 -2.50
CA GLU A 88 5.01 7.21 -1.29
C GLU A 88 3.79 6.28 -1.34
N GLY A 89 3.58 5.51 -0.28
CA GLY A 89 2.40 4.70 -0.09
C GLY A 89 1.62 5.16 1.14
N GLY A 90 0.82 6.23 1.01
CA GLY A 90 0.11 6.84 2.13
C GLY A 90 -1.30 6.30 2.32
N SER A 91 -1.58 5.75 3.53
CA SER A 91 -2.91 5.52 4.08
C SER A 91 -3.89 4.79 3.13
N GLY A 92 -5.18 5.13 3.22
CA GLY A 92 -6.23 4.60 2.36
C GLY A 92 -6.04 4.90 0.87
N GLY A 93 -5.27 5.95 0.54
CA GLY A 93 -4.90 6.26 -0.83
C GLY A 93 -4.11 5.14 -1.49
N ALA A 94 -3.10 4.64 -0.79
CA ALA A 94 -2.30 3.51 -1.22
C ALA A 94 -3.10 2.20 -1.19
N LEU A 95 -3.83 1.95 -0.10
CA LEU A 95 -4.63 0.74 0.06
C LEU A 95 -5.67 0.56 -1.03
N GLY A 96 -6.27 1.65 -1.53
CA GLY A 96 -7.32 1.60 -2.56
C GLY A 96 -6.93 0.92 -3.88
N ILE A 97 -5.62 0.69 -4.10
CA ILE A 97 -5.07 -0.13 -5.19
C ILE A 97 -3.95 -1.07 -4.72
N GLY A 98 -3.81 -1.28 -3.40
CA GLY A 98 -2.68 -1.96 -2.76
C GLY A 98 -2.95 -3.39 -2.29
N VAL A 99 -4.20 -3.89 -2.33
CA VAL A 99 -4.50 -5.29 -2.00
C VAL A 99 -4.00 -6.19 -3.13
N ALA A 100 -2.94 -6.96 -2.88
CA ALA A 100 -2.25 -7.71 -3.91
C ALA A 100 -1.71 -9.05 -3.39
N ASP A 101 -1.46 -9.99 -4.33
CA ASP A 101 -0.79 -11.25 -4.03
C ASP A 101 0.67 -11.03 -3.69
N ARG A 102 1.31 -10.04 -4.35
CA ARG A 102 2.67 -9.58 -4.06
C ARG A 102 2.69 -8.07 -3.96
N LEU A 103 3.30 -7.57 -2.88
CA LEU A 103 3.55 -6.17 -2.64
C LEU A 103 5.05 -5.91 -2.62
N LEU A 104 5.53 -5.22 -3.64
CA LEU A 104 6.94 -4.85 -3.81
C LEU A 104 7.14 -3.39 -3.39
N MET A 105 8.35 -3.01 -3.05
CA MET A 105 8.65 -1.65 -2.63
C MET A 105 10.10 -1.30 -2.96
N PHE A 106 10.35 -0.12 -3.53
CA PHE A 106 11.72 0.37 -3.66
C PHE A 106 12.32 0.74 -2.29
N GLU A 107 13.61 0.60 -2.13
CA GLU A 107 14.30 0.70 -0.83
C GLU A 107 14.20 2.06 -0.14
N HIS A 108 14.07 3.14 -0.91
CA HIS A 108 13.90 4.49 -0.38
C HIS A 108 12.44 4.98 -0.39
N SER A 109 11.52 4.13 -0.82
CA SER A 109 10.09 4.41 -0.70
C SER A 109 9.61 4.31 0.74
N VAL A 110 8.45 4.88 1.02
CA VAL A 110 7.79 4.80 2.33
C VAL A 110 6.38 4.25 2.17
N TYR A 111 5.95 3.40 3.12
CA TYR A 111 4.59 2.89 3.16
C TYR A 111 4.05 2.99 4.57
N THR A 112 2.96 3.74 4.77
CA THR A 112 2.52 4.12 6.12
C THR A 112 1.02 4.41 6.19
N VAL A 113 0.44 4.22 7.36
CA VAL A 113 -0.98 4.53 7.63
C VAL A 113 -1.23 6.04 7.74
N ALA A 114 -0.26 6.81 8.22
CA ALA A 114 -0.35 8.26 8.40
C ALA A 114 1.04 8.88 8.32
N SER A 115 1.12 10.20 8.08
CA SER A 115 2.41 10.88 8.21
C SER A 115 2.90 10.84 9.67
N PRO A 116 4.21 10.92 9.92
CA PRO A 116 4.75 10.97 11.27
C PRO A 116 4.12 12.09 12.12
N GLU A 117 3.91 13.27 11.53
CA GLU A 117 3.27 14.43 12.18
C GLU A 117 1.82 14.14 12.56
N ALA A 118 1.06 13.54 11.64
CA ALA A 118 -0.32 13.15 11.90
C ALA A 118 -0.39 12.06 12.99
N CYS A 119 0.48 11.06 12.93
CA CYS A 119 0.58 10.02 13.93
C CYS A 119 0.91 10.58 15.31
N ALA A 120 1.90 11.48 15.40
CA ALA A 120 2.29 12.14 16.64
C ALA A 120 1.13 12.98 17.22
N SER A 121 0.42 13.70 16.37
CA SER A 121 -0.75 14.49 16.78
C SER A 121 -1.88 13.62 17.32
N ILE A 122 -2.13 12.45 16.69
CA ILE A 122 -3.18 11.52 17.12
C ILE A 122 -2.81 10.85 18.45
N LEU A 123 -1.58 10.32 18.57
CA LEU A 123 -1.16 9.51 19.72
C LEU A 123 -0.76 10.35 20.93
N TRP A 124 -0.06 11.44 20.70
CA TRP A 124 0.52 12.26 21.78
C TRP A 124 -0.02 13.68 21.85
N ARG A 125 -0.90 14.08 20.92
CA ARG A 125 -1.43 15.45 20.78
C ARG A 125 -0.34 16.51 20.62
N ASP A 126 0.79 16.11 20.03
CA ASP A 126 1.97 16.94 19.85
C ASP A 126 2.69 16.56 18.54
N ALA A 127 2.55 17.40 17.51
CA ALA A 127 3.18 17.18 16.21
C ALA A 127 4.73 17.27 16.26
N ALA A 128 5.30 17.92 17.28
CA ALA A 128 6.75 18.01 17.44
C ALA A 128 7.40 16.64 17.72
N LYS A 129 6.62 15.65 18.14
CA LYS A 129 7.05 14.24 18.31
C LYS A 129 7.05 13.42 17.02
N ALA A 130 7.01 14.07 15.86
CA ALA A 130 7.11 13.39 14.56
C ALA A 130 8.34 12.48 14.41
N PRO A 131 9.56 12.83 14.92
CA PRO A 131 10.71 11.94 14.85
C PRO A 131 10.50 10.61 15.60
N GLU A 132 9.91 10.65 16.79
CA GLU A 132 9.56 9.44 17.56
C GLU A 132 8.47 8.63 16.85
N ALA A 133 7.47 9.30 16.29
CA ALA A 133 6.44 8.65 15.50
C ALA A 133 7.02 7.94 14.26
N ALA A 134 7.89 8.60 13.51
CA ALA A 134 8.56 8.01 12.34
C ALA A 134 9.33 6.75 12.70
N SER A 135 10.04 6.78 13.82
CA SER A 135 10.81 5.64 14.32
C SER A 135 9.90 4.46 14.76
N ALA A 136 8.75 4.78 15.37
CA ALA A 136 7.79 3.77 15.84
C ALA A 136 6.95 3.15 14.71
N LEU A 137 6.60 3.91 13.68
CA LEU A 137 5.75 3.47 12.57
C LEU A 137 6.39 2.43 11.67
N LYS A 138 7.73 2.30 11.66
CA LYS A 138 8.43 1.29 10.84
C LYS A 138 8.04 1.35 9.35
N ILE A 139 8.18 2.52 8.76
CA ILE A 139 7.65 2.83 7.41
C ILE A 139 8.60 2.45 6.26
N THR A 140 9.81 1.99 6.57
CA THR A 140 10.83 1.68 5.55
C THR A 140 10.66 0.28 4.96
N GLY A 141 11.12 0.07 3.72
CA GLY A 141 11.06 -1.24 3.08
C GLY A 141 11.68 -2.36 3.91
N LYS A 142 12.82 -2.11 4.58
CA LYS A 142 13.48 -3.09 5.45
C LYS A 142 12.64 -3.47 6.67
N ASP A 143 11.98 -2.50 7.28
CA ASP A 143 11.10 -2.76 8.42
C ASP A 143 9.85 -3.51 8.00
N LEU A 144 9.23 -3.09 6.90
CA LEU A 144 8.00 -3.71 6.40
C LEU A 144 8.21 -5.13 5.89
N LEU A 145 9.38 -5.41 5.32
CA LEU A 145 9.76 -6.78 4.95
C LEU A 145 9.89 -7.68 6.19
N LYS A 146 10.54 -7.19 7.27
CA LYS A 146 10.64 -7.92 8.54
C LYS A 146 9.29 -8.18 9.19
N LEU A 147 8.33 -7.26 9.00
CA LEU A 147 6.96 -7.39 9.50
C LEU A 147 6.08 -8.28 8.61
N GLY A 148 6.58 -8.74 7.47
CA GLY A 148 5.83 -9.55 6.51
C GLY A 148 4.73 -8.77 5.76
N ILE A 149 4.79 -7.44 5.77
CA ILE A 149 3.81 -6.58 5.09
C ILE A 149 4.09 -6.51 3.59
N ILE A 150 5.36 -6.46 3.20
CA ILE A 150 5.80 -6.50 1.81
C ILE A 150 6.56 -7.79 1.52
N ASP A 151 6.62 -8.18 0.25
CA ASP A 151 7.23 -9.43 -0.19
C ASP A 151 8.69 -9.25 -0.67
N GLU A 152 9.04 -8.09 -1.20
CA GLU A 152 10.40 -7.81 -1.67
C GLU A 152 10.72 -6.32 -1.61
N VAL A 153 11.96 -5.99 -1.25
CA VAL A 153 12.53 -4.64 -1.37
C VAL A 153 13.39 -4.61 -2.63
N LEU A 154 13.08 -3.67 -3.52
CA LEU A 154 13.80 -3.47 -4.78
C LEU A 154 14.94 -2.46 -4.58
N PRO A 155 16.16 -2.79 -4.98
CA PRO A 155 17.27 -1.86 -4.90
C PRO A 155 17.08 -0.68 -5.86
N GLU A 156 17.60 0.46 -5.47
CA GLU A 156 17.62 1.65 -6.32
C GLU A 156 19.01 1.89 -6.90
N PRO A 157 19.09 2.43 -8.12
CA PRO A 157 20.39 2.84 -8.68
C PRO A 157 20.99 3.99 -7.87
N SER A 158 22.32 4.14 -7.94
CA SER A 158 23.02 5.25 -7.29
C SER A 158 22.43 6.60 -7.70
N GLY A 159 22.08 7.42 -6.72
CA GLY A 159 21.38 8.71 -6.92
C GLY A 159 19.85 8.61 -6.95
N GLY A 160 19.29 7.40 -6.89
CA GLY A 160 17.85 7.14 -6.85
C GLY A 160 17.18 6.98 -8.21
N ASN A 161 15.94 6.50 -8.19
CA ASN A 161 15.16 6.14 -9.38
C ASN A 161 14.96 7.29 -10.38
N ASN A 162 14.90 8.53 -9.89
CA ASN A 162 14.68 9.71 -10.74
C ASN A 162 15.89 10.05 -11.62
N TRP A 163 17.09 9.68 -11.20
CA TRP A 163 18.33 9.94 -11.93
C TRP A 163 18.65 8.84 -12.96
N ALA A 164 18.22 7.62 -12.69
CA ALA A 164 18.44 6.47 -13.58
C ALA A 164 17.12 5.70 -13.81
N PRO A 165 16.11 6.33 -14.45
CA PRO A 165 14.78 5.74 -14.58
C PRO A 165 14.74 4.45 -15.42
N LEU A 166 15.68 4.28 -16.35
CA LEU A 166 15.78 3.05 -17.14
C LEU A 166 16.27 1.86 -16.28
N ASP A 167 17.27 2.09 -15.43
CA ASP A 167 17.81 1.06 -14.56
C ASP A 167 16.77 0.67 -13.49
N ALA A 168 16.10 1.67 -12.89
CA ALA A 168 14.99 1.43 -11.98
C ALA A 168 13.85 0.65 -12.67
N GLY A 169 13.54 1.00 -13.94
CA GLY A 169 12.55 0.29 -14.75
C GLY A 169 12.94 -1.17 -15.03
N ASN A 170 14.20 -1.44 -15.29
CA ASN A 170 14.72 -2.80 -15.48
C ASN A 170 14.62 -3.63 -14.20
N THR A 171 15.08 -3.08 -13.07
CA THR A 171 14.95 -3.72 -11.75
C THR A 171 13.49 -4.06 -11.45
N LEU A 172 12.58 -3.10 -11.66
CA LEU A 172 11.16 -3.29 -11.46
C LEU A 172 10.57 -4.36 -12.38
N LYS A 173 10.95 -4.36 -13.66
CA LYS A 173 10.50 -5.34 -14.65
C LYS A 173 10.90 -6.76 -14.23
N GLU A 174 12.17 -6.98 -13.90
CA GLU A 174 12.68 -8.29 -13.49
C GLU A 174 11.95 -8.82 -12.25
N ALA A 175 11.73 -7.97 -11.25
CA ALA A 175 10.99 -8.34 -10.05
C ALA A 175 9.51 -8.68 -10.35
N ILE A 176 8.85 -7.87 -11.16
CA ILE A 176 7.46 -8.14 -11.57
C ILE A 176 7.38 -9.45 -12.34
N GLU A 177 8.26 -9.70 -13.31
CA GLU A 177 8.28 -10.94 -14.10
C GLU A 177 8.50 -12.16 -13.20
N LYS A 178 9.43 -12.10 -12.26
CA LYS A 178 9.68 -13.16 -11.28
C LYS A 178 8.43 -13.51 -10.49
N HIS A 179 7.79 -12.53 -9.89
CA HIS A 179 6.61 -12.75 -9.05
C HIS A 179 5.38 -13.15 -9.87
N LEU A 180 5.17 -12.50 -11.02
CA LEU A 180 4.05 -12.80 -11.90
C LEU A 180 4.13 -14.23 -12.44
N ASN A 181 5.31 -14.69 -12.87
CA ASN A 181 5.49 -16.05 -13.34
C ASN A 181 5.16 -17.11 -12.27
N ALA A 182 5.50 -16.83 -11.01
CA ALA A 182 5.13 -17.70 -9.89
C ALA A 182 3.61 -17.72 -9.66
N LEU A 183 2.96 -16.56 -9.70
CA LEU A 183 1.52 -16.44 -9.49
C LEU A 183 0.70 -17.08 -10.64
N LEU A 184 1.19 -17.02 -11.86
CA LEU A 184 0.54 -17.61 -13.03
C LEU A 184 0.49 -19.16 -13.01
N GLN A 185 1.26 -19.81 -12.12
CA GLN A 185 1.18 -21.26 -11.91
C GLN A 185 0.06 -21.65 -10.93
N MET A 186 -0.56 -20.68 -10.25
CA MET A 186 -1.62 -20.92 -9.27
C MET A 186 -3.00 -20.95 -9.94
N SER A 187 -3.89 -21.77 -9.40
CA SER A 187 -5.31 -21.72 -9.77
C SER A 187 -5.98 -20.45 -9.22
N GLU A 188 -7.16 -20.11 -9.77
CA GLU A 188 -7.96 -18.97 -9.30
C GLU A 188 -8.26 -19.06 -7.80
N ASP A 189 -8.64 -20.24 -7.30
CA ASP A 189 -8.96 -20.46 -5.89
C ASP A 189 -7.71 -20.35 -5.01
N GLN A 190 -6.57 -20.84 -5.47
CA GLN A 190 -5.29 -20.67 -4.77
C GLN A 190 -4.89 -19.20 -4.64
N LEU A 191 -5.05 -18.40 -5.71
CA LEU A 191 -4.75 -16.96 -5.66
C LEU A 191 -5.61 -16.25 -4.60
N ILE A 192 -6.92 -16.51 -4.58
CA ILE A 192 -7.84 -15.90 -3.61
C ILE A 192 -7.47 -16.32 -2.18
N GLU A 193 -7.27 -17.61 -1.95
CA GLU A 193 -6.97 -18.17 -0.63
C GLU A 193 -5.62 -17.66 -0.09
N GLU A 194 -4.57 -17.67 -0.90
CA GLU A 194 -3.25 -17.18 -0.49
C GLU A 194 -3.26 -15.67 -0.25
N ARG A 195 -3.99 -14.90 -1.05
CA ARG A 195 -4.20 -13.47 -0.82
C ARG A 195 -4.92 -13.23 0.52
N TYR A 196 -5.98 -13.96 0.79
CA TYR A 196 -6.70 -13.87 2.06
C TYR A 196 -5.78 -14.20 3.23
N LYS A 197 -5.08 -15.34 3.20
CA LYS A 197 -4.14 -15.77 4.24
C LYS A 197 -3.07 -14.72 4.52
N LYS A 198 -2.47 -14.16 3.45
CA LYS A 198 -1.45 -13.13 3.55
C LYS A 198 -1.91 -11.95 4.43
N PHE A 199 -3.10 -11.42 4.16
CA PHE A 199 -3.61 -10.28 4.93
C PHE A 199 -4.12 -10.70 6.32
N ARG A 200 -4.62 -11.92 6.47
CA ARG A 200 -5.20 -12.41 7.72
C ARG A 200 -4.16 -12.62 8.83
N VAL A 201 -2.91 -12.91 8.46
CA VAL A 201 -1.81 -13.11 9.43
C VAL A 201 -1.10 -11.82 9.83
N LEU A 202 -1.44 -10.68 9.21
CA LEU A 202 -0.84 -9.40 9.58
C LEU A 202 -1.32 -8.95 10.96
N GLY A 203 -0.35 -8.52 11.78
CA GLY A 203 -0.60 -8.10 13.16
C GLY A 203 -0.53 -9.27 14.15
N LYS A 204 -0.21 -8.92 15.38
CA LYS A 204 -0.24 -9.87 16.51
C LYS A 204 -1.57 -9.73 17.22
N PHE A 205 -2.17 -10.85 17.56
CA PHE A 205 -3.36 -10.90 18.40
C PHE A 205 -3.19 -12.01 19.45
N ILE A 206 -3.89 -11.85 20.54
CA ILE A 206 -3.93 -12.81 21.64
C ILE A 206 -5.33 -13.39 21.66
N GLU A 207 -5.44 -14.70 21.61
CA GLU A 207 -6.68 -15.41 21.92
C GLU A 207 -6.63 -15.80 23.38
N ALA A 208 -7.43 -15.14 24.22
CA ALA A 208 -7.55 -15.46 25.62
C ALA A 208 -8.95 -15.93 25.95
N ASN A 209 -9.04 -16.98 26.79
CA ASN A 209 -10.32 -17.53 27.22
C ASN A 209 -11.02 -16.65 28.27
N ASN A 210 -10.27 -15.74 28.88
CA ASN A 210 -10.82 -14.75 29.80
C ASN A 210 -10.03 -13.43 29.78
N ILE A 211 -10.63 -12.37 30.34
CA ILE A 211 -10.06 -11.02 30.36
C ILE A 211 -8.79 -10.94 31.22
N GLU A 212 -8.64 -11.78 32.23
CA GLU A 212 -7.50 -11.77 33.15
C GLU A 212 -6.22 -12.27 32.47
N GLU A 213 -6.31 -13.22 31.53
CA GLU A 213 -5.17 -13.66 30.69
C GLU A 213 -4.66 -12.51 29.81
N ILE A 214 -5.58 -11.71 29.26
CA ILE A 214 -5.20 -10.55 28.41
C ILE A 214 -4.38 -9.55 29.22
N TYR A 215 -4.79 -9.23 30.43
CA TYR A 215 -4.09 -8.26 31.29
C TYR A 215 -2.74 -8.76 31.79
N SER A 216 -2.55 -10.07 31.95
CA SER A 216 -1.26 -10.63 32.38
C SER A 216 -0.17 -10.57 31.31
N GLU A 217 -0.53 -10.51 30.03
CA GLU A 217 0.42 -10.45 28.91
C GLU A 217 0.72 -9.01 28.42
N ILE A 218 0.00 -8.01 28.93
CA ILE A 218 0.29 -6.61 28.61
C ILE A 218 1.52 -6.19 29.44
N PRO A 219 2.64 -5.76 28.78
CA PRO A 219 3.79 -5.24 29.50
C PRO A 219 3.38 -4.11 30.42
N GLN A 220 3.51 -4.29 31.72
CA GLN A 220 3.29 -3.20 32.68
C GLN A 220 4.31 -2.11 32.40
N LYS A 221 3.86 -0.88 32.18
CA LYS A 221 4.75 0.27 32.07
C LYS A 221 5.50 0.34 33.41
N THR A 222 6.80 0.04 33.37
CA THR A 222 7.71 0.50 34.40
C THR A 222 7.75 2.03 34.31
N GLU A 223 7.32 2.71 35.38
CA GLU A 223 7.41 4.16 35.56
C GLU A 223 8.81 4.70 35.36
#